data_cf23268a205a1656f1235ccc9ee292e4
#
_entry.id   cf23268a205a1656f1235ccc9ee292e4
#
_cell.length_a   1.000
_cell.length_b   1.000
_cell.length_c   1.000
_cell.angle_alpha   90.00
_cell.angle_beta   90.00
_cell.angle_gamma   90.00
#
_symmetry.space_group_name_H-M   'P 1'
#
loop_
_entity.id
_entity.type
_entity.pdbx_description
1 polymer ?
#
loop_
_entity_poly.entity_id
_entity_poly.type
_entity_poly.pdbx_seq_one_letter_code
_entity_poly.pdbx_strand_id
1 'polypeptide(L)'
;MTFNPIIPVVLMILITGFLVTIVVLNKKNMVIRLIIIALLFITNLRPMKLSQKIEVYSTNLDILFVIDTTVSMDTVDMNGTRLSRVKSDINYIMNEFTGSNFALITFNNVSTIISPFTFDTKRIETAINNLETGDILYANGTNLDEPVESMKMLLETSSKRENKTILFFISDGEFNKNADFSLYKSISHLISNGAVLGYGTKTGGKIKLNLKNKDYYSYRVDNDGYLLDRKKYPYVPAISKMDENNLKKLSQTLSVNYINMNNRNNINQTISNIKNGLTYNINNSEASGGEDLYYYVSFILIPLFLYELVIYRREL
;
A
#
# COMPACT_ATOMS: atom_id res chain seq x y z
N MET A 1 6.22 27.28 8.89
CA MET A 1 5.00 27.92 8.42
C MET A 1 5.21 28.28 6.96
N THR A 2 4.28 27.92 6.10
CA THR A 2 4.24 28.32 4.69
C THR A 2 3.01 29.18 4.47
N PHE A 3 3.02 29.99 3.40
CA PHE A 3 1.93 30.87 3.01
C PHE A 3 1.45 30.46 1.62
N ASN A 4 0.14 30.33 1.45
CA ASN A 4 -0.48 30.04 0.16
C ASN A 4 -1.64 31.02 -0.10
N PRO A 5 -1.31 32.26 -0.54
CA PRO A 5 -2.29 33.33 -0.63
C PRO A 5 -3.43 32.99 -1.57
N ILE A 6 -4.67 33.30 -1.13
CA ILE A 6 -5.90 33.07 -1.92
C ILE A 6 -5.96 34.02 -3.11
N ILE A 7 -5.56 35.28 -2.90
CA ILE A 7 -5.45 36.32 -3.93
C ILE A 7 -3.98 36.63 -4.17
N PRO A 8 -3.53 36.85 -5.42
CA PRO A 8 -2.17 37.23 -5.71
C PRO A 8 -1.68 38.38 -4.83
N VAL A 9 -0.50 38.21 -4.22
CA VAL A 9 0.05 39.18 -3.22
C VAL A 9 0.04 40.60 -3.68
N VAL A 10 0.38 40.85 -4.95
CA VAL A 10 0.39 42.21 -5.54
C VAL A 10 -1.01 42.87 -5.50
N LEU A 11 -2.04 42.10 -5.91
CA LEU A 11 -3.43 42.59 -5.89
C LEU A 11 -3.91 42.84 -4.47
N MET A 12 -3.52 41.94 -3.53
CA MET A 12 -3.84 42.08 -2.12
C MET A 12 -3.24 43.35 -1.50
N ILE A 13 -1.99 43.68 -1.84
CA ILE A 13 -1.35 44.92 -1.37
C ILE A 13 -2.08 46.15 -1.90
N LEU A 14 -2.49 46.15 -3.15
CA LEU A 14 -3.25 47.26 -3.74
C LEU A 14 -4.60 47.48 -3.05
N ILE A 15 -5.36 46.38 -2.81
CA ILE A 15 -6.66 46.44 -2.13
C ILE A 15 -6.50 46.91 -0.69
N THR A 16 -5.53 46.39 0.07
CA THR A 16 -5.30 46.83 1.45
C THR A 16 -4.83 48.25 1.52
N GLY A 17 -3.95 48.70 0.64
CA GLY A 17 -3.53 50.10 0.55
C GLY A 17 -4.69 51.04 0.29
N PHE A 18 -5.60 50.70 -0.63
CA PHE A 18 -6.81 51.47 -0.92
C PHE A 18 -7.74 51.54 0.31
N LEU A 19 -8.00 50.41 0.99
CA LEU A 19 -8.83 50.38 2.21
C LEU A 19 -8.23 51.20 3.35
N VAL A 20 -6.92 51.11 3.57
CA VAL A 20 -6.23 51.89 4.58
C VAL A 20 -6.35 53.42 4.29
N THR A 21 -6.25 53.81 3.04
CA THR A 21 -6.39 55.22 2.63
C THR A 21 -7.79 55.74 2.97
N ILE A 22 -8.86 54.98 2.68
CA ILE A 22 -10.25 55.32 3.02
C ILE A 22 -10.40 55.49 4.54
N VAL A 23 -9.86 54.54 5.33
CA VAL A 23 -9.96 54.56 6.80
C VAL A 23 -9.24 55.77 7.39
N VAL A 24 -8.06 56.12 6.90
CA VAL A 24 -7.27 57.25 7.36
C VAL A 24 -7.97 58.58 7.03
N LEU A 25 -8.60 58.70 5.86
CA LEU A 25 -9.36 59.89 5.48
C LEU A 25 -10.61 60.08 6.36
N ASN A 26 -11.26 59.01 6.76
CA ASN A 26 -12.56 59.05 7.49
C ASN A 26 -12.40 59.16 9.01
N LYS A 27 -11.20 59.08 9.57
CA LYS A 27 -10.77 59.22 11.00
C LYS A 27 -11.66 58.55 12.08
N LYS A 28 -12.88 58.10 11.74
CA LYS A 28 -13.85 57.56 12.66
C LYS A 28 -13.57 56.07 12.90
N ASN A 29 -13.45 55.64 14.16
CA ASN A 29 -13.12 54.26 14.55
C ASN A 29 -11.86 53.69 13.86
N MET A 30 -10.90 54.58 13.54
CA MET A 30 -9.73 54.27 12.70
C MET A 30 -8.95 53.03 13.20
N VAL A 31 -8.75 52.90 14.52
CA VAL A 31 -7.96 51.80 15.10
C VAL A 31 -8.61 50.45 14.83
N ILE A 32 -9.92 50.31 15.07
CA ILE A 32 -10.64 49.04 14.90
C ILE A 32 -10.68 48.64 13.39
N ARG A 33 -10.91 49.59 12.49
CA ARG A 33 -10.93 49.35 11.06
C ARG A 33 -9.55 48.94 10.52
N LEU A 34 -8.47 49.53 11.02
CA LEU A 34 -7.12 49.09 10.68
C LEU A 34 -6.81 47.70 11.16
N ILE A 35 -7.27 47.32 12.37
CA ILE A 35 -7.14 45.95 12.89
C ILE A 35 -7.89 44.97 11.99
N ILE A 36 -9.11 45.27 11.59
CA ILE A 36 -9.89 44.42 10.66
C ILE A 36 -9.16 44.23 9.33
N ILE A 37 -8.63 45.30 8.75
CA ILE A 37 -7.86 45.25 7.49
C ILE A 37 -6.61 44.38 7.66
N ALA A 38 -5.88 44.54 8.76
CA ALA A 38 -4.68 43.74 9.04
C ALA A 38 -5.02 42.23 9.20
N LEU A 39 -6.12 41.93 9.90
CA LEU A 39 -6.57 40.55 10.05
C LEU A 39 -7.05 39.93 8.73
N LEU A 40 -7.74 40.70 7.87
CA LEU A 40 -8.11 40.27 6.53
C LEU A 40 -6.88 39.99 5.67
N PHE A 41 -5.84 40.82 5.78
CA PHE A 41 -4.57 40.59 5.09
C PHE A 41 -3.92 39.28 5.54
N ILE A 42 -3.85 39.03 6.85
CA ILE A 42 -3.29 37.78 7.41
C ILE A 42 -4.13 36.55 6.98
N THR A 43 -5.47 36.67 6.98
CA THR A 43 -6.35 35.58 6.53
C THR A 43 -6.11 35.24 5.07
N ASN A 44 -5.92 36.27 4.21
CA ASN A 44 -5.65 36.05 2.79
C ASN A 44 -4.27 35.44 2.52
N LEU A 45 -3.27 35.69 3.37
CA LEU A 45 -1.97 35.02 3.30
C LEU A 45 -2.08 33.50 3.52
N ARG A 46 -3.19 33.03 4.07
CA ARG A 46 -3.46 31.62 4.35
C ARG A 46 -2.26 30.92 4.99
N PRO A 47 -1.91 31.29 6.23
CA PRO A 47 -0.84 30.62 6.96
C PRO A 47 -1.17 29.14 7.16
N MET A 48 -0.21 28.27 6.82
CA MET A 48 -0.35 26.83 6.97
C MET A 48 0.76 26.29 7.87
N LYS A 49 0.40 25.37 8.77
CA LYS A 49 1.36 24.59 9.51
C LYS A 49 1.78 23.41 8.63
N LEU A 50 3.07 23.30 8.33
CA LEU A 50 3.57 22.12 7.64
C LEU A 50 3.19 20.90 8.48
N SER A 51 2.32 20.07 7.97
CA SER A 51 2.22 18.69 8.40
C SER A 51 3.53 17.99 8.01
N GLN A 52 3.95 16.99 8.78
CA GLN A 52 5.14 16.22 8.46
C GLN A 52 5.14 15.89 6.96
N LYS A 53 6.28 16.06 6.29
CA LYS A 53 6.47 15.60 4.91
C LYS A 53 6.05 14.13 4.85
N ILE A 54 4.83 13.88 4.39
CA ILE A 54 4.48 12.58 3.88
C ILE A 54 5.24 12.52 2.56
N GLU A 55 6.28 11.71 2.49
CA GLU A 55 6.92 11.40 1.22
C GLU A 55 5.87 10.69 0.37
N VAL A 56 5.13 11.45 -0.43
CA VAL A 56 4.22 10.89 -1.43
C VAL A 56 5.11 10.36 -2.54
N TYR A 57 5.31 9.05 -2.54
CA TYR A 57 6.00 8.39 -3.64
C TYR A 57 5.23 8.64 -4.94
N SER A 58 5.96 8.88 -6.01
CA SER A 58 5.46 9.20 -7.35
C SER A 58 4.29 8.28 -7.75
N THR A 59 3.25 8.86 -8.34
CA THR A 59 2.11 8.16 -8.95
C THR A 59 2.50 7.13 -10.04
N ASN A 60 3.79 7.05 -10.40
CA ASN A 60 4.33 6.20 -11.45
C ASN A 60 4.94 4.89 -10.92
N LEU A 61 4.57 4.47 -9.71
CA LEU A 61 5.01 3.21 -9.13
C LEU A 61 3.85 2.24 -8.98
N ASP A 62 3.99 1.10 -9.61
CA ASP A 62 3.04 -0.01 -9.56
C ASP A 62 3.64 -1.16 -8.76
N ILE A 63 2.93 -1.66 -7.75
CA ILE A 63 3.36 -2.78 -6.92
C ILE A 63 2.47 -3.97 -7.19
N LEU A 64 3.07 -5.06 -7.66
CA LEU A 64 2.39 -6.30 -7.99
C LEU A 64 2.67 -7.35 -6.93
N PHE A 65 1.63 -7.80 -6.24
CA PHE A 65 1.67 -8.96 -5.37
C PHE A 65 1.18 -10.20 -6.12
N VAL A 66 1.98 -11.26 -6.13
CA VAL A 66 1.63 -12.58 -6.67
C VAL A 66 1.71 -13.57 -5.54
N ILE A 67 0.58 -14.09 -5.09
CA ILE A 67 0.46 -14.83 -3.84
C ILE A 67 0.05 -16.27 -4.11
N ASP A 68 0.88 -17.19 -3.63
CA ASP A 68 0.55 -18.60 -3.53
C ASP A 68 -0.57 -18.80 -2.50
N THR A 69 -1.68 -19.39 -2.93
CA THR A 69 -2.83 -19.72 -2.11
C THR A 69 -3.09 -21.23 -2.08
N THR A 70 -2.07 -22.04 -2.30
CA THR A 70 -2.18 -23.48 -2.16
C THR A 70 -2.35 -23.90 -0.69
N VAL A 71 -2.82 -25.10 -0.47
CA VAL A 71 -3.11 -25.66 0.87
C VAL A 71 -1.85 -25.68 1.76
N SER A 72 -0.65 -25.77 1.17
CA SER A 72 0.61 -25.70 1.92
C SER A 72 0.81 -24.37 2.65
N MET A 73 0.16 -23.29 2.20
CA MET A 73 0.20 -21.99 2.87
C MET A 73 -0.62 -21.96 4.18
N ASP A 74 -1.40 -22.99 4.49
CA ASP A 74 -2.02 -23.22 5.81
C ASP A 74 -1.12 -23.96 6.80
N THR A 75 0.13 -24.21 6.44
CA THR A 75 1.12 -24.81 7.34
C THR A 75 1.42 -23.90 8.53
N VAL A 76 1.45 -24.50 9.73
CA VAL A 76 1.70 -23.81 11.00
C VAL A 76 3.17 -23.99 11.39
N ASP A 77 4.05 -23.16 10.85
CA ASP A 77 5.49 -23.18 11.11
C ASP A 77 6.13 -21.78 11.23
N MET A 78 5.28 -20.70 11.26
CA MET A 78 5.72 -19.30 11.30
C MET A 78 4.97 -18.46 12.35
N ASN A 79 4.74 -18.97 13.58
CA ASN A 79 3.92 -18.34 14.61
C ASN A 79 2.48 -18.07 14.12
N GLY A 80 1.89 -19.07 13.50
CA GLY A 80 0.60 -19.05 12.82
C GLY A 80 0.72 -19.76 11.47
N THR A 81 -0.27 -19.62 10.62
CA THR A 81 -0.19 -20.14 9.26
C THR A 81 0.69 -19.23 8.40
N ARG A 82 1.35 -19.79 7.37
CA ARG A 82 2.14 -19.03 6.40
C ARG A 82 1.29 -17.91 5.78
N LEU A 83 0.05 -18.22 5.37
CA LEU A 83 -0.87 -17.23 4.78
C LEU A 83 -1.22 -16.09 5.75
N SER A 84 -1.41 -16.38 7.05
CA SER A 84 -1.66 -15.33 8.05
C SER A 84 -0.47 -14.37 8.17
N ARG A 85 0.74 -14.91 8.07
CA ARG A 85 1.95 -14.11 8.07
C ARG A 85 2.09 -13.27 6.80
N VAL A 86 1.79 -13.85 5.63
CA VAL A 86 1.77 -13.15 4.34
C VAL A 86 0.85 -11.93 4.40
N LYS A 87 -0.38 -12.08 4.91
CA LYS A 87 -1.32 -10.96 5.04
C LYS A 87 -0.74 -9.80 5.86
N SER A 88 -0.11 -10.09 6.99
CA SER A 88 0.52 -9.09 7.84
C SER A 88 1.68 -8.37 7.13
N ASP A 89 2.52 -9.12 6.42
CA ASP A 89 3.70 -8.59 5.77
C ASP A 89 3.34 -7.77 4.52
N ILE A 90 2.30 -8.14 3.76
CA ILE A 90 1.78 -7.35 2.63
C ILE A 90 1.24 -6.00 3.13
N ASN A 91 0.44 -5.99 4.20
CA ASN A 91 -0.06 -4.74 4.79
C ASN A 91 1.10 -3.84 5.23
N TYR A 92 2.17 -4.41 5.78
CA TYR A 92 3.38 -3.67 6.09
C TYR A 92 4.05 -3.08 4.83
N ILE A 93 4.21 -3.89 3.77
CA ILE A 93 4.79 -3.43 2.49
C ILE A 93 3.94 -2.29 1.90
N MET A 94 2.60 -2.41 1.90
CA MET A 94 1.71 -1.37 1.40
C MET A 94 1.90 -0.04 2.12
N ASN A 95 2.06 -0.06 3.45
CA ASN A 95 2.31 1.14 4.25
C ASN A 95 3.65 1.79 3.90
N GLU A 96 4.67 0.98 3.58
CA GLU A 96 5.99 1.46 3.19
C GLU A 96 6.02 2.12 1.79
N PHE A 97 5.07 1.77 0.91
CA PHE A 97 4.94 2.31 -0.45
C PHE A 97 3.67 3.13 -0.62
N THR A 98 3.34 3.95 0.37
CA THR A 98 2.17 4.84 0.32
C THR A 98 2.21 5.73 -0.92
N GLY A 99 1.08 5.86 -1.63
CA GLY A 99 0.97 6.65 -2.86
C GLY A 99 1.24 5.87 -4.15
N SER A 100 1.59 4.58 -4.04
CA SER A 100 1.72 3.68 -5.21
C SER A 100 0.39 3.05 -5.59
N ASN A 101 0.31 2.51 -6.81
CA ASN A 101 -0.78 1.59 -7.18
C ASN A 101 -0.44 0.18 -6.75
N PHE A 102 -1.44 -0.57 -6.34
CA PHE A 102 -1.29 -1.98 -5.96
C PHE A 102 -2.15 -2.88 -6.82
N ALA A 103 -1.62 -4.02 -7.22
CA ALA A 103 -2.35 -5.10 -7.88
C ALA A 103 -2.11 -6.41 -7.13
N LEU A 104 -3.09 -7.31 -7.21
CA LEU A 104 -3.10 -8.57 -6.50
C LEU A 104 -3.48 -9.73 -7.42
N ILE A 105 -2.58 -10.69 -7.54
CA ILE A 105 -2.79 -11.99 -8.17
C ILE A 105 -2.71 -13.06 -7.10
N THR A 106 -3.60 -14.02 -7.13
CA THR A 106 -3.48 -15.28 -6.39
C THR A 106 -3.32 -16.45 -7.36
N PHE A 107 -2.59 -17.47 -6.96
CA PHE A 107 -2.46 -18.68 -7.74
C PHE A 107 -2.41 -19.94 -6.87
N ASN A 108 -2.90 -21.01 -7.43
CA ASN A 108 -2.79 -22.39 -6.97
C ASN A 108 -2.76 -23.33 -8.18
N ASN A 109 -3.82 -24.04 -8.52
CA ASN A 109 -4.00 -24.75 -9.80
C ASN A 109 -4.44 -23.82 -10.93
N VAL A 110 -4.93 -22.64 -10.58
CA VAL A 110 -5.38 -21.57 -11.48
C VAL A 110 -4.87 -20.25 -10.98
N SER A 111 -4.71 -19.29 -11.87
CA SER A 111 -4.35 -17.92 -11.52
C SER A 111 -5.58 -17.01 -11.61
N THR A 112 -5.71 -16.11 -10.66
CA THR A 112 -6.80 -15.14 -10.61
C THR A 112 -6.27 -13.75 -10.29
N ILE A 113 -6.60 -12.77 -11.12
CA ILE A 113 -6.38 -11.36 -10.82
C ILE A 113 -7.49 -10.90 -9.87
N ILE A 114 -7.16 -10.80 -8.58
CA ILE A 114 -8.10 -10.33 -7.54
C ILE A 114 -8.34 -8.84 -7.67
N SER A 115 -7.29 -8.08 -7.98
CA SER A 115 -7.40 -6.65 -8.24
C SER A 115 -6.35 -6.21 -9.28
N PRO A 116 -6.76 -5.50 -10.33
CA PRO A 116 -5.82 -4.78 -11.17
C PRO A 116 -5.20 -3.61 -10.39
N PHE A 117 -4.21 -2.93 -10.98
CA PHE A 117 -3.57 -1.78 -10.35
C PHE A 117 -4.58 -0.68 -9.96
N THR A 118 -4.59 -0.34 -8.69
CA THR A 118 -5.47 0.67 -8.11
C THR A 118 -4.79 1.43 -6.97
N PHE A 119 -5.17 2.70 -6.77
CA PHE A 119 -4.80 3.52 -5.60
C PHE A 119 -5.68 3.23 -4.38
N ASP A 120 -6.77 2.50 -4.53
CA ASP A 120 -7.69 2.18 -3.44
C ASP A 120 -7.06 1.12 -2.53
N THR A 121 -6.26 1.57 -1.58
CA THR A 121 -5.58 0.71 -0.60
C THR A 121 -6.58 -0.08 0.26
N LYS A 122 -7.74 0.51 0.61
CA LYS A 122 -8.76 -0.18 1.41
C LYS A 122 -9.35 -1.38 0.66
N ARG A 123 -9.53 -1.25 -0.65
CA ARG A 123 -9.97 -2.36 -1.49
C ARG A 123 -8.95 -3.50 -1.47
N ILE A 124 -7.67 -3.17 -1.60
CA ILE A 124 -6.59 -4.17 -1.55
C ILE A 124 -6.48 -4.79 -0.17
N GLU A 125 -6.50 -4.02 0.92
CA GLU A 125 -6.50 -4.52 2.30
C GLU A 125 -7.67 -5.49 2.55
N THR A 126 -8.87 -5.13 2.08
CA THR A 126 -10.05 -5.99 2.19
C THR A 126 -9.85 -7.30 1.42
N ALA A 127 -9.31 -7.23 0.21
CA ALA A 127 -9.01 -8.42 -0.59
C ALA A 127 -7.97 -9.31 0.11
N ILE A 128 -6.88 -8.74 0.64
CA ILE A 128 -5.84 -9.47 1.36
C ILE A 128 -6.41 -10.14 2.62
N ASN A 129 -7.21 -9.44 3.41
CA ASN A 129 -7.78 -9.97 4.64
C ASN A 129 -8.73 -11.15 4.38
N ASN A 130 -9.41 -11.14 3.23
CA ASN A 130 -10.32 -12.20 2.79
C ASN A 130 -9.65 -13.33 2.01
N LEU A 131 -8.31 -13.28 1.79
CA LEU A 131 -7.61 -14.40 1.15
C LEU A 131 -7.78 -15.68 1.97
N GLU A 132 -8.06 -16.75 1.28
CA GLU A 132 -8.10 -18.11 1.82
C GLU A 132 -7.28 -19.02 0.91
N THR A 133 -6.81 -20.12 1.45
CA THR A 133 -6.17 -21.17 0.64
C THR A 133 -7.23 -21.90 -0.19
N GLY A 134 -6.80 -22.46 -1.30
CA GLY A 134 -7.68 -23.25 -2.17
C GLY A 134 -8.25 -24.47 -1.44
N ASP A 135 -9.42 -24.92 -1.91
CA ASP A 135 -10.05 -26.11 -1.37
C ASP A 135 -9.20 -27.35 -1.63
N ILE A 136 -9.02 -28.17 -0.58
CA ILE A 136 -8.25 -29.41 -0.64
C ILE A 136 -8.78 -30.42 -1.66
N LEU A 137 -10.07 -30.38 -2.00
CA LEU A 137 -10.66 -31.28 -3.00
C LEU A 137 -10.12 -31.01 -4.40
N TYR A 138 -9.77 -29.77 -4.67
CA TYR A 138 -9.23 -29.30 -5.94
C TYR A 138 -7.72 -29.07 -5.88
N ALA A 139 -7.07 -29.45 -4.76
CA ALA A 139 -5.64 -29.28 -4.57
C ALA A 139 -4.84 -30.31 -5.37
N ASN A 140 -4.44 -29.95 -6.60
CA ASN A 140 -3.57 -30.74 -7.47
C ASN A 140 -2.09 -30.34 -7.38
N GLY A 141 -1.71 -29.66 -6.28
CA GLY A 141 -0.37 -29.09 -6.07
C GLY A 141 -0.30 -27.64 -6.51
N THR A 142 0.91 -27.08 -6.54
CA THR A 142 1.19 -25.70 -6.96
C THR A 142 1.66 -25.72 -8.42
N ASN A 143 0.84 -25.17 -9.33
CA ASN A 143 1.26 -24.99 -10.72
C ASN A 143 1.92 -23.63 -10.88
N LEU A 144 3.26 -23.64 -11.05
CA LEU A 144 4.05 -22.42 -11.19
C LEU A 144 3.75 -21.67 -12.52
N ASP A 145 3.28 -22.36 -13.55
CA ASP A 145 3.07 -21.79 -14.88
C ASP A 145 1.82 -20.88 -14.92
N GLU A 146 0.85 -21.14 -14.05
CA GLU A 146 -0.45 -20.45 -14.04
C GLU A 146 -0.37 -18.92 -13.87
N PRO A 147 0.43 -18.33 -12.96
CA PRO A 147 0.42 -16.90 -12.79
C PRO A 147 1.11 -16.10 -13.89
N VAL A 148 1.88 -16.76 -14.78
CA VAL A 148 2.71 -16.07 -15.78
C VAL A 148 1.88 -15.18 -16.71
N GLU A 149 0.77 -15.68 -17.26
CA GLU A 149 -0.06 -14.91 -18.19
C GLU A 149 -0.78 -13.75 -17.49
N SER A 150 -1.28 -13.98 -16.26
CA SER A 150 -1.88 -12.93 -15.43
C SER A 150 -0.86 -11.84 -15.08
N MET A 151 0.37 -12.23 -14.73
CA MET A 151 1.48 -11.32 -14.49
C MET A 151 1.82 -10.52 -15.74
N LYS A 152 1.98 -11.18 -16.89
CA LYS A 152 2.29 -10.55 -18.16
C LYS A 152 1.28 -9.46 -18.51
N MET A 153 -0.01 -9.75 -18.41
CA MET A 153 -1.08 -8.78 -18.70
C MET A 153 -0.98 -7.52 -17.83
N LEU A 154 -0.73 -7.68 -16.53
CA LEU A 154 -0.61 -6.54 -15.61
C LEU A 154 0.72 -5.79 -15.83
N LEU A 155 1.83 -6.48 -16.03
CA LEU A 155 3.14 -5.88 -16.28
C LEU A 155 3.15 -5.07 -17.59
N GLU A 156 2.56 -5.59 -18.67
CA GLU A 156 2.41 -4.86 -19.93
C GLU A 156 1.50 -3.62 -19.75
N THR A 157 0.44 -3.73 -18.93
CA THR A 157 -0.44 -2.59 -18.63
C THR A 157 0.31 -1.50 -17.88
N SER A 158 1.15 -1.86 -16.92
CA SER A 158 2.02 -0.94 -16.19
C SER A 158 3.03 -0.28 -17.13
N SER A 159 3.70 -1.07 -17.96
CA SER A 159 4.68 -0.58 -18.93
C SER A 159 4.09 0.41 -19.93
N LYS A 160 2.87 0.16 -20.44
CA LYS A 160 2.15 1.10 -21.35
C LYS A 160 1.84 2.45 -20.68
N ARG A 161 1.77 2.50 -19.36
CA ARG A 161 1.59 3.73 -18.57
C ARG A 161 2.92 4.36 -18.16
N GLU A 162 4.05 3.82 -18.62
CA GLU A 162 5.41 4.22 -18.26
C GLU A 162 5.68 4.14 -16.75
N ASN A 163 4.92 3.30 -16.03
CA ASN A 163 5.12 3.06 -14.62
C ASN A 163 6.24 2.04 -14.38
N LYS A 164 6.96 2.20 -13.28
CA LYS A 164 7.92 1.21 -12.79
C LYS A 164 7.19 0.17 -11.96
N THR A 165 7.38 -1.12 -12.27
CA THR A 165 6.75 -2.20 -11.51
C THR A 165 7.71 -2.82 -10.52
N ILE A 166 7.30 -2.87 -9.25
CA ILE A 166 7.92 -3.66 -8.19
C ILE A 166 7.13 -4.95 -8.01
N LEU A 167 7.80 -6.08 -8.13
CA LEU A 167 7.18 -7.40 -7.95
C LEU A 167 7.48 -7.97 -6.56
N PHE A 168 6.45 -8.42 -5.86
CA PHE A 168 6.58 -9.31 -4.71
C PHE A 168 5.90 -10.66 -5.04
N PHE A 169 6.73 -11.67 -5.32
CA PHE A 169 6.26 -13.03 -5.52
C PHE A 169 6.37 -13.80 -4.20
N ILE A 170 5.26 -14.37 -3.74
CA ILE A 170 5.09 -14.87 -2.38
C ILE A 170 4.67 -16.35 -2.44
N SER A 171 5.53 -17.26 -1.95
CA SER A 171 5.27 -18.70 -1.95
C SER A 171 6.17 -19.44 -0.96
N ASP A 172 5.86 -20.71 -0.71
CA ASP A 172 6.75 -21.63 0.00
C ASP A 172 7.66 -22.45 -0.94
N GLY A 173 7.47 -22.33 -2.24
CA GLY A 173 8.31 -23.01 -3.26
C GLY A 173 8.00 -24.48 -3.48
N GLU A 174 6.99 -25.07 -2.85
CA GLU A 174 6.56 -26.45 -3.09
C GLU A 174 5.82 -26.57 -4.45
N PHE A 175 6.56 -26.36 -5.55
CA PHE A 175 6.01 -26.43 -6.90
C PHE A 175 5.94 -27.87 -7.41
N ASN A 176 5.05 -28.10 -8.39
CA ASN A 176 4.99 -29.37 -9.10
C ASN A 176 6.34 -29.70 -9.75
N LYS A 177 6.67 -31.00 -9.86
CA LYS A 177 7.96 -31.47 -10.34
C LYS A 177 8.36 -30.98 -11.74
N ASN A 178 7.39 -30.59 -12.55
CA ASN A 178 7.59 -30.14 -13.94
C ASN A 178 7.46 -28.62 -14.10
N ALA A 179 7.68 -27.84 -13.03
CA ALA A 179 7.62 -26.39 -13.09
C ALA A 179 8.62 -25.83 -14.12
N ASP A 180 8.13 -25.07 -15.07
CA ASP A 180 8.96 -24.43 -16.10
C ASP A 180 9.30 -22.99 -15.73
N PHE A 181 10.46 -22.81 -15.12
CA PHE A 181 10.96 -21.48 -14.76
C PHE A 181 11.27 -20.60 -15.97
N SER A 182 11.46 -21.20 -17.17
CA SER A 182 11.82 -20.43 -18.36
C SER A 182 10.74 -19.46 -18.81
N LEU A 183 9.47 -19.76 -18.51
CA LEU A 183 8.33 -18.90 -18.83
C LEU A 183 8.45 -17.51 -18.19
N TYR A 184 9.00 -17.46 -16.98
CA TYR A 184 9.20 -16.21 -16.24
C TYR A 184 10.28 -15.30 -16.84
N LYS A 185 11.22 -15.87 -17.61
CA LYS A 185 12.25 -15.09 -18.31
C LYS A 185 11.64 -14.15 -19.33
N SER A 186 10.53 -14.55 -19.96
CA SER A 186 9.86 -13.74 -20.98
C SER A 186 9.28 -12.42 -20.43
N ILE A 187 8.97 -12.35 -19.13
CA ILE A 187 8.35 -11.20 -18.47
C ILE A 187 9.32 -10.45 -17.54
N SER A 188 10.51 -11.00 -17.30
CA SER A 188 11.46 -10.40 -16.33
C SER A 188 11.88 -8.97 -16.70
N HIS A 189 11.97 -8.65 -17.99
CA HIS A 189 12.34 -7.32 -18.48
C HIS A 189 11.30 -6.23 -18.19
N LEU A 190 10.05 -6.61 -17.85
CA LEU A 190 8.96 -5.70 -17.47
C LEU A 190 8.99 -5.36 -15.95
N ILE A 191 9.85 -6.04 -15.18
CA ILE A 191 9.96 -5.86 -13.74
C ILE A 191 11.14 -4.93 -13.46
N SER A 192 10.87 -3.80 -12.84
CA SER A 192 11.91 -2.81 -12.54
C SER A 192 12.74 -3.19 -11.30
N ASN A 193 12.13 -3.80 -10.30
CA ASN A 193 12.74 -4.30 -9.07
C ASN A 193 11.77 -5.25 -8.36
N GLY A 194 12.18 -5.88 -7.26
CA GLY A 194 11.28 -6.70 -6.47
C GLY A 194 11.97 -7.76 -5.64
N ALA A 195 11.16 -8.68 -5.14
CA ALA A 195 11.66 -9.82 -4.38
C ALA A 195 10.74 -11.05 -4.51
N VAL A 196 11.35 -12.23 -4.44
CA VAL A 196 10.68 -13.49 -4.14
C VAL A 196 10.74 -13.70 -2.63
N LEU A 197 9.60 -13.69 -1.98
CA LEU A 197 9.45 -13.84 -0.53
C LEU A 197 9.11 -15.29 -0.19
N GLY A 198 10.03 -15.99 0.48
CA GLY A 198 9.89 -17.40 0.86
C GLY A 198 9.28 -17.54 2.25
N TYR A 199 8.14 -18.21 2.34
CA TYR A 199 7.43 -18.48 3.58
C TYR A 199 7.47 -19.95 3.95
N GLY A 200 7.81 -20.24 5.21
CA GLY A 200 7.92 -21.58 5.77
C GLY A 200 9.31 -21.91 6.27
N THR A 201 9.43 -23.05 6.93
CA THR A 201 10.71 -23.53 7.49
C THR A 201 11.26 -24.74 6.72
N LYS A 202 12.56 -24.98 6.81
CA LYS A 202 13.20 -26.19 6.24
C LYS A 202 12.75 -27.48 6.94
N THR A 203 12.44 -27.39 8.22
CA THR A 203 11.90 -28.52 8.99
C THR A 203 10.46 -28.79 8.62
N GLY A 204 9.74 -27.77 8.18
CA GLY A 204 8.34 -27.78 7.85
C GLY A 204 7.43 -27.76 9.07
N GLY A 205 6.13 -27.83 8.81
CA GLY A 205 5.10 -27.89 9.82
C GLY A 205 3.89 -28.68 9.33
N LYS A 206 2.94 -28.88 10.25
CA LYS A 206 1.65 -29.52 9.95
C LYS A 206 0.73 -28.53 9.24
N ILE A 207 -0.02 -29.01 8.27
CA ILE A 207 -1.01 -28.21 7.53
C ILE A 207 -2.30 -28.20 8.33
N LYS A 208 -2.77 -27.03 8.78
CA LYS A 208 -4.00 -26.87 9.56
C LYS A 208 -5.09 -26.28 8.69
N LEU A 209 -6.06 -27.08 8.30
CA LEU A 209 -7.15 -26.62 7.44
C LEU A 209 -8.14 -25.73 8.21
N ASN A 210 -8.53 -24.62 7.60
CA ASN A 210 -9.64 -23.81 8.09
C ASN A 210 -10.96 -24.40 7.59
N LEU A 211 -11.50 -25.35 8.34
CA LEU A 211 -12.68 -26.10 7.94
C LEU A 211 -13.95 -25.29 8.26
N LYS A 212 -14.52 -24.65 7.26
CA LYS A 212 -15.87 -24.03 7.38
C LYS A 212 -16.98 -25.08 7.52
N ASN A 213 -16.76 -26.31 6.96
CA ASN A 213 -17.67 -27.48 7.06
C ASN A 213 -16.88 -28.71 7.51
N LYS A 214 -16.73 -28.89 8.83
CA LYS A 214 -15.96 -30.01 9.42
C LYS A 214 -16.43 -31.39 8.95
N ASP A 215 -17.74 -31.59 8.73
CA ASP A 215 -18.31 -32.88 8.41
C ASP A 215 -17.90 -33.39 7.02
N TYR A 216 -17.68 -32.48 6.06
CA TYR A 216 -17.30 -32.85 4.70
C TYR A 216 -15.84 -33.31 4.56
N TYR A 217 -14.95 -32.84 5.45
CA TYR A 217 -13.52 -33.14 5.42
C TYR A 217 -13.05 -34.06 6.54
N SER A 218 -13.98 -34.57 7.37
CA SER A 218 -13.67 -35.37 8.56
C SER A 218 -12.77 -36.58 8.30
N TYR A 219 -12.82 -37.15 7.09
CA TYR A 219 -11.97 -38.26 6.69
C TYR A 219 -10.55 -37.85 6.23
N ARG A 220 -10.27 -36.57 6.06
CA ARG A 220 -8.98 -36.05 5.59
C ARG A 220 -8.16 -35.36 6.68
N VAL A 221 -8.76 -35.11 7.82
CA VAL A 221 -8.11 -34.40 8.94
C VAL A 221 -8.15 -35.23 10.21
N ASP A 222 -7.24 -34.96 11.13
CA ASP A 222 -7.30 -35.45 12.49
C ASP A 222 -8.29 -34.63 13.35
N ASN A 223 -8.42 -35.01 14.64
CA ASN A 223 -9.34 -34.35 15.59
C ASN A 223 -9.00 -32.85 15.81
N ASP A 224 -7.76 -32.44 15.59
CA ASP A 224 -7.29 -31.09 15.76
C ASP A 224 -7.39 -30.26 14.47
N GLY A 225 -7.83 -30.85 13.35
CA GLY A 225 -8.00 -30.22 12.05
C GLY A 225 -6.73 -30.20 11.19
N TYR A 226 -5.73 -31.02 11.51
CA TYR A 226 -4.55 -31.17 10.69
C TYR A 226 -4.76 -32.16 9.55
N LEU A 227 -4.34 -31.79 8.35
CA LEU A 227 -4.40 -32.63 7.17
C LEU A 227 -3.60 -33.93 7.37
N LEU A 228 -4.18 -35.08 6.99
CA LEU A 228 -3.56 -36.39 7.11
C LEU A 228 -2.82 -36.79 5.81
N ASP A 229 -1.62 -37.31 5.98
CA ASP A 229 -0.86 -37.98 4.91
C ASP A 229 -1.42 -39.41 4.73
N ARG A 230 -2.23 -39.58 3.68
CA ARG A 230 -2.89 -40.87 3.39
C ARG A 230 -1.99 -41.89 2.67
N LYS A 231 -0.75 -41.51 2.35
CA LYS A 231 0.23 -42.46 1.79
C LYS A 231 0.90 -43.29 2.86
N LYS A 232 0.68 -42.95 4.14
CA LYS A 232 1.25 -43.66 5.30
C LYS A 232 0.15 -44.28 6.13
N TYR A 233 0.40 -45.48 6.67
CA TYR A 233 -0.50 -46.14 7.63
C TYR A 233 0.32 -46.55 8.86
N PRO A 234 -0.14 -46.27 10.11
CA PRO A 234 -1.30 -45.42 10.43
C PRO A 234 -1.17 -44.00 9.88
N TYR A 235 -2.33 -43.33 9.62
CA TYR A 235 -2.34 -41.97 9.09
C TYR A 235 -1.67 -41.02 10.09
N VAL A 236 -0.77 -40.19 9.58
CA VAL A 236 -0.05 -39.17 10.33
C VAL A 236 -0.31 -37.79 9.72
N PRO A 237 -0.19 -36.70 10.48
CA PRO A 237 -0.31 -35.37 9.91
C PRO A 237 0.63 -35.13 8.72
N ALA A 238 0.12 -34.55 7.65
CA ALA A 238 0.92 -34.16 6.50
C ALA A 238 1.85 -33.01 6.89
N ILE A 239 3.09 -33.09 6.43
CA ILE A 239 4.12 -32.07 6.69
C ILE A 239 4.44 -31.38 5.36
N SER A 240 4.29 -30.06 5.31
CA SER A 240 4.78 -29.22 4.23
C SER A 240 6.09 -28.56 4.63
N LYS A 241 7.04 -28.44 3.69
CA LYS A 241 8.37 -27.84 3.90
C LYS A 241 8.62 -26.79 2.83
N MET A 242 9.24 -25.68 3.21
CA MET A 242 9.64 -24.69 2.21
C MET A 242 10.76 -25.26 1.31
N ASP A 243 10.57 -25.11 -0.02
CA ASP A 243 11.62 -25.39 -1.00
C ASP A 243 12.33 -24.10 -1.41
N GLU A 244 13.35 -23.77 -0.64
CA GLU A 244 14.16 -22.56 -0.84
C GLU A 244 14.91 -22.58 -2.19
N ASN A 245 15.26 -23.75 -2.72
CA ASN A 245 15.98 -23.88 -3.98
C ASN A 245 15.12 -23.46 -5.16
N ASN A 246 13.85 -23.85 -5.17
CA ASN A 246 12.89 -23.44 -6.17
C ASN A 246 12.67 -21.92 -6.14
N LEU A 247 12.53 -21.34 -4.95
CA LEU A 247 12.35 -19.88 -4.79
C LEU A 247 13.58 -19.10 -5.26
N LYS A 248 14.79 -19.59 -4.99
CA LYS A 248 16.05 -19.00 -5.50
C LYS A 248 16.15 -19.07 -7.02
N LYS A 249 15.77 -20.21 -7.63
CA LYS A 249 15.72 -20.34 -9.09
C LYS A 249 14.76 -19.34 -9.71
N LEU A 250 13.55 -19.22 -9.13
CA LEU A 250 12.55 -18.25 -9.56
C LEU A 250 13.07 -16.81 -9.46
N SER A 251 13.68 -16.43 -8.34
CA SER A 251 14.23 -15.10 -8.15
C SER A 251 15.33 -14.77 -9.16
N GLN A 252 16.21 -15.72 -9.46
CA GLN A 252 17.25 -15.57 -10.49
C GLN A 252 16.63 -15.38 -11.90
N THR A 253 15.59 -16.16 -12.23
CA THR A 253 14.91 -16.05 -13.52
C THR A 253 14.19 -14.72 -13.69
N LEU A 254 13.56 -14.22 -12.62
CA LEU A 254 12.88 -12.92 -12.58
C LEU A 254 13.85 -11.73 -12.43
N SER A 255 15.14 -12.00 -12.19
CA SER A 255 16.17 -10.97 -11.91
C SER A 255 15.83 -10.10 -10.69
N VAL A 256 15.25 -10.69 -9.66
CA VAL A 256 14.90 -10.05 -8.37
C VAL A 256 15.57 -10.75 -7.20
N ASN A 257 15.54 -10.14 -6.03
CA ASN A 257 16.14 -10.73 -4.82
C ASN A 257 15.28 -11.87 -4.25
N TYR A 258 15.92 -12.90 -3.66
CA TYR A 258 15.26 -13.87 -2.81
C TYR A 258 15.38 -13.47 -1.34
N ILE A 259 14.29 -13.59 -0.58
CA ILE A 259 14.23 -13.26 0.84
C ILE A 259 13.54 -14.37 1.61
N ASN A 260 14.24 -14.89 2.63
CA ASN A 260 13.63 -15.80 3.57
C ASN A 260 12.88 -15.02 4.66
N MET A 261 11.55 -15.21 4.75
CA MET A 261 10.66 -14.48 5.63
C MET A 261 10.57 -15.04 7.06
N ASN A 262 11.37 -16.04 7.41
CA ASN A 262 11.51 -16.50 8.80
C ASN A 262 12.11 -15.42 9.71
N ASN A 263 12.91 -14.51 9.16
CA ASN A 263 13.42 -13.34 9.86
C ASN A 263 12.78 -12.07 9.29
N ARG A 264 11.93 -11.42 10.09
CA ARG A 264 11.19 -10.22 9.67
C ARG A 264 12.10 -9.03 9.33
N ASN A 265 13.26 -8.94 9.92
CA ASN A 265 14.20 -7.84 9.64
C ASN A 265 14.68 -7.83 8.20
N ASN A 266 14.65 -8.98 7.51
CA ASN A 266 15.08 -9.08 6.12
C ASN A 266 14.20 -8.24 5.18
N ILE A 267 12.90 -8.11 5.47
CA ILE A 267 11.99 -7.31 4.63
C ILE A 267 12.31 -5.82 4.69
N ASN A 268 12.68 -5.30 5.87
CA ASN A 268 13.00 -3.88 6.06
C ASN A 268 14.20 -3.47 5.21
N GLN A 269 15.26 -4.29 5.25
CA GLN A 269 16.47 -4.06 4.46
C GLN A 269 16.17 -4.12 2.96
N THR A 270 15.30 -5.03 2.54
CA THR A 270 14.92 -5.17 1.14
C THR A 270 14.10 -4.00 0.66
N ILE A 271 13.09 -3.57 1.43
CA ILE A 271 12.30 -2.38 1.09
C ILE A 271 13.20 -1.16 0.98
N SER A 272 14.14 -0.98 1.91
CA SER A 272 15.12 0.10 1.85
C SER A 272 15.98 0.02 0.58
N ASN A 273 16.47 -1.17 0.21
CA ASN A 273 17.27 -1.37 -1.00
C ASN A 273 16.45 -1.12 -2.28
N ILE A 274 15.19 -1.55 -2.31
CA ILE A 274 14.26 -1.27 -3.43
C ILE A 274 14.06 0.25 -3.54
N LYS A 275 13.77 0.93 -2.45
CA LYS A 275 13.57 2.39 -2.42
C LYS A 275 14.82 3.14 -2.89
N ASN A 276 16.01 2.75 -2.45
CA ASN A 276 17.28 3.35 -2.85
C ASN A 276 17.63 3.10 -4.33
N GLY A 277 17.23 1.96 -4.88
CA GLY A 277 17.45 1.61 -6.30
C GLY A 277 16.45 2.28 -7.27
N LEU A 278 15.35 2.79 -6.75
CA LEU A 278 14.45 3.61 -7.53
C LEU A 278 15.01 5.02 -7.55
N THR A 279 15.52 5.47 -8.70
CA THR A 279 15.79 6.91 -8.92
C THR A 279 14.44 7.62 -8.87
N TYR A 280 14.09 8.11 -7.67
CA TYR A 280 12.90 8.93 -7.51
C TYR A 280 13.13 10.26 -8.22
N ASN A 281 12.53 10.44 -9.37
CA ASN A 281 12.17 11.78 -9.78
C ASN A 281 11.10 12.22 -8.77
N ILE A 282 11.55 12.81 -7.67
CA ILE A 282 10.72 13.65 -6.84
C ILE A 282 10.38 14.83 -7.76
N ASN A 283 9.37 14.68 -8.60
CA ASN A 283 8.62 15.82 -9.04
C ASN A 283 8.09 16.40 -7.74
N ASN A 284 8.69 17.53 -7.32
CA ASN A 284 8.19 18.41 -6.27
C ASN A 284 6.81 18.95 -6.71
N SER A 285 5.85 18.11 -6.98
CA SER A 285 4.46 18.44 -6.78
C SER A 285 4.32 18.47 -5.27
N GLU A 286 4.62 19.63 -4.71
CA GLU A 286 4.28 19.99 -3.36
C GLU A 286 2.76 19.78 -3.19
N ALA A 287 2.34 18.56 -2.93
CA ALA A 287 1.12 18.32 -2.20
C ALA A 287 1.44 18.78 -0.77
N SER A 288 1.52 20.08 -0.59
CA SER A 288 1.62 20.70 0.71
C SER A 288 0.29 20.51 1.42
N GLY A 289 0.10 19.31 2.00
CA GLY A 289 -0.92 19.05 2.99
C GLY A 289 -0.56 19.83 4.24
N GLY A 290 -0.68 21.14 4.21
CA GLY A 290 -0.58 22.00 5.38
C GLY A 290 -1.94 22.12 6.05
N GLU A 291 -1.97 22.02 7.37
CA GLU A 291 -3.16 22.35 8.14
C GLU A 291 -3.37 23.88 8.10
N ASP A 292 -4.50 24.29 7.53
CA ASP A 292 -4.84 25.71 7.41
C ASP A 292 -5.04 26.34 8.79
N LEU A 293 -4.41 27.49 9.03
CA LEU A 293 -4.53 28.21 10.31
C LEU A 293 -5.42 29.46 10.19
N TYR A 294 -5.92 29.80 9.01
CA TYR A 294 -6.69 31.02 8.78
C TYR A 294 -8.01 31.04 9.58
N TYR A 295 -8.57 29.87 9.93
CA TYR A 295 -9.81 29.82 10.69
C TYR A 295 -9.67 30.39 12.10
N TYR A 296 -8.50 30.29 12.74
CA TYR A 296 -8.25 30.97 14.03
C TYR A 296 -8.37 32.49 13.90
N VAL A 297 -7.83 33.05 12.81
CA VAL A 297 -7.93 34.48 12.53
C VAL A 297 -9.37 34.88 12.25
N SER A 298 -10.13 34.02 11.52
CA SER A 298 -11.54 34.24 11.22
C SER A 298 -12.41 34.30 12.47
N PHE A 299 -12.12 33.50 13.51
CA PHE A 299 -12.84 33.56 14.78
C PHE A 299 -12.69 34.93 15.49
N ILE A 300 -11.56 35.63 15.32
CA ILE A 300 -11.34 36.97 15.86
C ILE A 300 -12.02 38.02 14.97
N LEU A 301 -12.03 37.81 13.66
CA LEU A 301 -12.60 38.73 12.68
C LEU A 301 -14.13 38.88 12.81
N ILE A 302 -14.86 37.78 13.05
CA ILE A 302 -16.32 37.77 13.13
C ILE A 302 -16.86 38.76 14.17
N PRO A 303 -16.43 38.72 15.46
CA PRO A 303 -16.93 39.65 16.46
C PRO A 303 -16.56 41.11 16.19
N LEU A 304 -15.38 41.37 15.59
CA LEU A 304 -14.98 42.71 15.20
C LEU A 304 -15.85 43.28 14.08
N PHE A 305 -16.20 42.47 13.11
CA PHE A 305 -17.17 42.86 12.06
C PHE A 305 -18.57 43.15 12.61
N LEU A 306 -19.06 42.29 13.51
CA LEU A 306 -20.35 42.49 14.17
C LEU A 306 -20.37 43.79 14.99
N TYR A 307 -19.29 44.07 15.70
CA TYR A 307 -19.14 45.31 16.48
C TYR A 307 -19.18 46.54 15.56
N GLU A 308 -18.42 46.56 14.47
CA GLU A 308 -18.43 47.65 13.48
C GLU A 308 -19.84 47.86 12.87
N LEU A 309 -20.52 46.75 12.57
CA LEU A 309 -21.89 46.80 12.00
C LEU A 309 -22.90 47.37 12.99
N VAL A 310 -22.80 47.09 14.28
CA VAL A 310 -23.64 47.68 15.31
C VAL A 310 -23.39 49.18 15.47
N ILE A 311 -22.11 49.60 15.45
CA ILE A 311 -21.76 51.04 15.51
C ILE A 311 -22.33 51.76 14.25
N TYR A 312 -22.09 51.22 13.08
CA TYR A 312 -22.56 51.78 11.82
C TYR A 312 -24.11 51.96 11.80
N ARG A 313 -24.83 50.96 12.33
CA ARG A 313 -26.31 51.00 12.44
C ARG A 313 -26.80 52.03 13.48
N ARG A 314 -25.99 52.39 14.47
CA ARG A 314 -26.37 53.43 15.49
C ARG A 314 -26.10 54.86 15.00
N GLU A 315 -25.33 54.99 13.93
CA GLU A 315 -24.95 56.28 13.34
C GLU A 315 -25.78 56.66 12.10
N LEU A 316 -26.60 55.73 11.56
CA LEU A 316 -27.67 55.96 10.63
C LEU A 316 -28.97 56.30 11.35
#